data_042096317a20e7b436397530b2e201a5
#
_entry.id   042096317a20e7b436397530b2e201a5
#
_cell.length_a   1.000
_cell.length_b   1.000
_cell.length_c   1.000
_cell.angle_alpha   90.00
_cell.angle_beta   90.00
_cell.angle_gamma   90.00
#
_symmetry.space_group_name_H-M   'P 1'
#
loop_
_entity.id
_entity.type
_entity.pdbx_description
1 polymer ?
#
loop_
_entity_poly.entity_id
_entity_poly.type
_entity_poly.pdbx_seq_one_letter_code
_entity_poly.pdbx_strand_id
1 'polypeptide(L)'
;MRIEGLSARVGATEILHGIDLEIRPGEVHAVMGPNGSGKSPLSHVLMGRPGYEVTEGLVTLDGVDLLGLPTWERARAGLFLALQHPTEVPGVSLESVVTESARAAGRSTDGVNEVLVAEAIRIGFDDRFLARPVNVDLSGGEKKRNEALMMGALRPKYAVLDEIDSGLDVDALAAVSRRIQEATEEDGLGVLAIPHFSRLLEVLEPDRVHVLARGRIHTSGGPELAEQLEAEGYVGVLGEAGTPVALPLGITHQAGFGDAPFADSLA
;
A
#
# COMPACT_ATOMS: atom_id res chain seq x y z
N MET A 1 -7.38 -5.07 -10.53
CA MET A 1 -6.55 -3.90 -10.89
C MET A 1 -5.59 -4.32 -11.97
N ARG A 2 -5.42 -3.51 -13.01
CA ARG A 2 -4.52 -3.79 -14.14
C ARG A 2 -3.60 -2.61 -14.40
N ILE A 3 -2.33 -2.90 -14.55
CA ILE A 3 -1.24 -1.94 -14.83
C ILE A 3 -0.60 -2.39 -16.13
N GLU A 4 -0.52 -1.52 -17.13
CA GLU A 4 -0.01 -1.82 -18.48
C GLU A 4 1.03 -0.78 -18.89
N GLY A 5 2.27 -1.22 -19.09
CA GLY A 5 3.36 -0.40 -19.59
C GLY A 5 3.67 0.83 -18.73
N LEU A 6 3.39 0.80 -17.41
CA LEU A 6 3.50 1.97 -16.55
C LEU A 6 4.94 2.44 -16.42
N SER A 7 5.21 3.64 -16.90
CA SER A 7 6.47 4.37 -16.76
C SER A 7 6.25 5.69 -16.02
N ALA A 8 7.17 6.03 -15.12
CA ALA A 8 7.05 7.22 -14.30
C ALA A 8 8.39 7.82 -13.94
N ARG A 9 8.41 9.14 -13.68
CA ARG A 9 9.59 9.91 -13.28
C ARG A 9 9.37 10.76 -12.04
N VAL A 10 10.48 11.13 -11.39
CA VAL A 10 10.53 12.18 -10.40
C VAL A 10 11.53 13.23 -10.87
N GLY A 11 11.05 14.44 -11.10
CA GLY A 11 11.84 15.48 -11.77
C GLY A 11 12.30 15.00 -13.15
N ALA A 12 13.62 14.95 -13.38
CA ALA A 12 14.21 14.49 -14.65
C ALA A 12 14.57 12.99 -14.66
N THR A 13 14.39 12.27 -13.54
CA THR A 13 14.83 10.88 -13.40
C THR A 13 13.67 9.92 -13.59
N GLU A 14 13.74 9.09 -14.61
CA GLU A 14 12.84 7.93 -14.73
C GLU A 14 13.13 6.90 -13.63
N ILE A 15 12.06 6.39 -13.02
CA ILE A 15 12.12 5.48 -11.87
C ILE A 15 11.31 4.20 -12.08
N LEU A 16 10.33 4.22 -12.99
CA LEU A 16 9.58 3.05 -13.44
C LEU A 16 9.63 2.99 -14.96
N HIS A 17 9.80 1.80 -15.50
CA HIS A 17 10.10 1.58 -16.91
C HIS A 17 9.24 0.44 -17.49
N GLY A 18 7.98 0.71 -17.78
CA GLY A 18 7.08 -0.26 -18.41
C GLY A 18 6.70 -1.41 -17.46
N ILE A 19 6.04 -1.09 -16.34
CA ILE A 19 5.53 -2.08 -15.40
C ILE A 19 4.22 -2.65 -15.92
N ASP A 20 4.16 -3.99 -15.98
CA ASP A 20 2.95 -4.75 -16.29
C ASP A 20 2.57 -5.64 -15.10
N LEU A 21 1.36 -5.46 -14.56
CA LEU A 21 0.80 -6.26 -13.47
C LEU A 21 -0.70 -6.38 -13.63
N GLU A 22 -1.25 -7.54 -13.36
CA GLU A 22 -2.69 -7.76 -13.24
C GLU A 22 -2.98 -8.50 -11.94
N ILE A 23 -3.82 -7.89 -11.09
CA ILE A 23 -4.25 -8.43 -9.80
C ILE A 23 -5.76 -8.54 -9.85
N ARG A 24 -6.27 -9.74 -9.67
CA ARG A 24 -7.73 -10.00 -9.63
C ARG A 24 -8.27 -9.80 -8.21
N PRO A 25 -9.59 -9.62 -8.06
CA PRO A 25 -10.22 -9.66 -6.75
C PRO A 25 -9.89 -10.97 -6.01
N GLY A 26 -9.49 -10.86 -4.73
CA GLY A 26 -9.11 -12.00 -3.91
C GLY A 26 -7.69 -12.54 -4.14
N GLU A 27 -6.92 -11.96 -5.06
CA GLU A 27 -5.51 -12.36 -5.26
C GLU A 27 -4.56 -11.51 -4.42
N VAL A 28 -3.51 -12.15 -3.93
CA VAL A 28 -2.38 -11.52 -3.24
C VAL A 28 -1.14 -11.58 -4.12
N HIS A 29 -0.64 -10.43 -4.54
CA HIS A 29 0.59 -10.30 -5.28
C HIS A 29 1.66 -9.61 -4.42
N ALA A 30 2.86 -10.17 -4.37
CA ALA A 30 4.00 -9.57 -3.68
C ALA A 30 4.98 -8.95 -4.69
N VAL A 31 5.45 -7.73 -4.42
CA VAL A 31 6.54 -7.09 -5.18
C VAL A 31 7.76 -7.02 -4.29
N MET A 32 8.75 -7.82 -4.61
CA MET A 32 10.05 -7.88 -3.94
C MET A 32 11.13 -7.22 -4.81
N GLY A 33 12.23 -6.84 -4.21
CA GLY A 33 13.35 -6.25 -4.97
C GLY A 33 14.34 -5.53 -4.05
N PRO A 34 15.58 -5.30 -4.53
CA PRO A 34 16.60 -4.61 -3.75
C PRO A 34 16.20 -3.15 -3.43
N ASN A 35 16.91 -2.54 -2.51
CA ASN A 35 16.71 -1.12 -2.21
C ASN A 35 17.00 -0.27 -3.46
N GLY A 36 16.15 0.74 -3.69
CA GLY A 36 16.23 1.58 -4.89
C GLY A 36 15.67 0.95 -6.17
N SER A 37 15.00 -0.21 -6.09
CA SER A 37 14.42 -0.87 -7.27
C SER A 37 13.18 -0.21 -7.85
N GLY A 38 12.49 0.66 -7.09
CA GLY A 38 11.26 1.33 -7.53
C GLY A 38 9.98 0.89 -6.82
N LYS A 39 10.05 0.08 -5.74
CA LYS A 39 8.88 -0.45 -5.01
C LYS A 39 7.98 0.65 -4.44
N SER A 40 8.52 1.52 -3.57
CA SER A 40 7.74 2.62 -2.99
C SER A 40 7.35 3.67 -4.03
N PRO A 41 8.19 4.03 -5.05
CA PRO A 41 7.70 4.77 -6.21
C PRO A 41 6.46 4.16 -6.89
N LEU A 42 6.39 2.83 -7.06
CA LEU A 42 5.21 2.17 -7.62
C LEU A 42 3.96 2.46 -6.77
N SER A 43 4.03 2.26 -5.44
CA SER A 43 2.90 2.54 -4.54
C SER A 43 2.47 4.02 -4.61
N HIS A 44 3.43 4.95 -4.65
CA HIS A 44 3.17 6.37 -4.73
C HIS A 44 2.51 6.80 -6.06
N VAL A 45 2.96 6.24 -7.18
CA VAL A 45 2.37 6.48 -8.51
C VAL A 45 0.93 5.98 -8.54
N LEU A 46 0.67 4.78 -8.04
CA LEU A 46 -0.68 4.20 -7.99
C LEU A 46 -1.65 5.07 -7.18
N MET A 47 -1.19 5.68 -6.09
CA MET A 47 -2.03 6.60 -5.30
C MET A 47 -2.09 8.03 -5.84
N GLY A 48 -1.32 8.37 -6.87
CA GLY A 48 -1.31 9.73 -7.41
C GLY A 48 -0.62 10.74 -6.49
N ARG A 49 0.44 10.31 -5.79
CA ARG A 49 1.19 11.22 -4.92
C ARG A 49 1.85 12.34 -5.74
N PRO A 50 1.75 13.61 -5.29
CA PRO A 50 2.43 14.72 -5.94
C PRO A 50 3.94 14.51 -6.07
N GLY A 51 4.53 15.02 -7.16
CA GLY A 51 5.96 14.88 -7.44
C GLY A 51 6.33 13.65 -8.27
N TYR A 52 5.40 12.73 -8.48
CA TYR A 52 5.53 11.59 -9.39
C TYR A 52 4.75 11.89 -10.67
N GLU A 53 5.41 11.81 -11.80
CA GLU A 53 4.79 12.06 -13.11
C GLU A 53 4.79 10.76 -13.92
N VAL A 54 3.59 10.32 -14.32
CA VAL A 54 3.43 9.20 -15.24
C VAL A 54 3.77 9.68 -16.64
N THR A 55 4.70 8.99 -17.31
CA THR A 55 5.15 9.31 -18.66
C THR A 55 4.49 8.44 -19.71
N GLU A 56 4.21 7.17 -19.37
CA GLU A 56 3.55 6.20 -20.26
C GLU A 56 2.74 5.19 -19.45
N GLY A 57 1.82 4.51 -20.13
CA GLY A 57 1.06 3.39 -19.59
C GLY A 57 -0.33 3.73 -19.12
N LEU A 58 -1.00 2.72 -18.57
CA LEU A 58 -2.37 2.76 -18.08
C LEU A 58 -2.50 2.02 -16.76
N VAL A 59 -3.31 2.54 -15.85
CA VAL A 59 -3.70 1.85 -14.61
C VAL A 59 -5.21 1.87 -14.50
N THR A 60 -5.83 0.70 -14.52
CA THR A 60 -7.28 0.57 -14.38
C THR A 60 -7.67 -0.23 -13.15
N LEU A 61 -8.76 0.20 -12.51
CA LEU A 61 -9.43 -0.49 -11.43
C LEU A 61 -10.89 -0.68 -11.84
N ASP A 62 -11.29 -1.93 -12.09
CA ASP A 62 -12.63 -2.29 -12.60
C ASP A 62 -13.04 -1.49 -13.84
N GLY A 63 -12.09 -1.22 -14.73
CA GLY A 63 -12.29 -0.44 -15.95
C GLY A 63 -12.25 1.08 -15.80
N VAL A 64 -12.06 1.59 -14.57
CA VAL A 64 -11.86 3.01 -14.31
C VAL A 64 -10.38 3.35 -14.45
N ASP A 65 -10.01 4.29 -15.31
CA ASP A 65 -8.64 4.80 -15.41
C ASP A 65 -8.29 5.62 -14.16
N LEU A 66 -7.30 5.16 -13.41
CA LEU A 66 -6.87 5.82 -12.19
C LEU A 66 -5.90 7.00 -12.44
N LEU A 67 -5.17 7.00 -13.55
CA LEU A 67 -4.09 7.97 -13.76
C LEU A 67 -4.61 9.40 -13.89
N GLY A 68 -5.82 9.56 -14.47
CA GLY A 68 -6.48 10.86 -14.56
C GLY A 68 -7.14 11.35 -13.27
N LEU A 69 -7.20 10.50 -12.22
CA LEU A 69 -7.92 10.81 -10.99
C LEU A 69 -6.99 11.36 -9.91
N PRO A 70 -7.43 12.37 -9.13
CA PRO A 70 -6.73 12.79 -7.91
C PRO A 70 -6.80 11.67 -6.85
N THR A 71 -5.91 11.71 -5.87
CA THR A 71 -5.76 10.68 -4.81
C THR A 71 -7.09 10.29 -4.14
N TRP A 72 -7.93 11.26 -3.79
CA TRP A 72 -9.20 11.02 -3.11
C TRP A 72 -10.25 10.32 -4.00
N GLU A 73 -10.23 10.55 -5.33
CA GLU A 73 -11.09 9.82 -6.27
C GLU A 73 -10.60 8.39 -6.48
N ARG A 74 -9.29 8.15 -6.47
CA ARG A 74 -8.74 6.78 -6.49
C ARG A 74 -9.18 5.99 -5.26
N ALA A 75 -9.18 6.63 -4.09
CA ALA A 75 -9.72 6.02 -2.87
C ALA A 75 -11.23 5.74 -2.99
N ARG A 76 -12.01 6.66 -3.56
CA ARG A 76 -13.45 6.43 -3.82
C ARG A 76 -13.70 5.31 -4.84
N ALA A 77 -12.82 5.14 -5.82
CA ALA A 77 -12.88 4.03 -6.77
C ALA A 77 -12.63 2.66 -6.10
N GLY A 78 -12.04 2.66 -4.89
CA GLY A 78 -11.81 1.48 -4.08
C GLY A 78 -10.34 1.11 -3.90
N LEU A 79 -9.40 2.02 -4.15
CA LEU A 79 -7.98 1.81 -3.90
C LEU A 79 -7.59 2.30 -2.49
N PHE A 80 -6.92 1.45 -1.72
CA PHE A 80 -6.34 1.77 -0.41
C PHE A 80 -4.82 1.70 -0.47
N LEU A 81 -4.14 2.58 0.27
CA LEU A 81 -2.69 2.51 0.48
C LEU A 81 -2.38 2.48 1.97
N ALA A 82 -1.75 1.41 2.44
CA ALA A 82 -1.05 1.42 3.72
C ALA A 82 0.33 2.03 3.50
N LEU A 83 0.58 3.16 4.16
CA LEU A 83 1.81 3.93 3.98
C LEU A 83 2.99 3.31 4.72
N GLN A 84 4.19 3.38 4.15
CA GLN A 84 5.43 3.01 4.84
C GLN A 84 5.57 3.80 6.16
N HIS A 85 5.27 5.10 6.13
CA HIS A 85 5.29 5.98 7.29
C HIS A 85 3.91 6.67 7.45
N PRO A 86 2.97 6.06 8.21
CA PRO A 86 1.66 6.65 8.43
C PRO A 86 1.73 8.02 9.12
N THR A 87 1.06 9.00 8.54
CA THR A 87 1.06 10.39 9.03
C THR A 87 0.09 10.55 10.19
N GLU A 88 0.44 11.38 11.16
CA GLU A 88 -0.47 11.83 12.22
C GLU A 88 -1.42 12.89 11.68
N VAL A 89 -2.71 12.78 12.04
CA VAL A 89 -3.75 13.74 11.65
C VAL A 89 -4.43 14.29 12.91
N PRO A 90 -3.84 15.33 13.54
CA PRO A 90 -4.40 15.92 14.74
C PRO A 90 -5.84 16.44 14.53
N GLY A 91 -6.72 16.16 15.50
CA GLY A 91 -8.10 16.63 15.48
C GLY A 91 -9.06 15.82 14.61
N VAL A 92 -8.60 14.79 13.90
CA VAL A 92 -9.45 13.91 13.07
C VAL A 92 -9.51 12.54 13.71
N SER A 93 -10.67 12.06 14.14
CA SER A 93 -10.86 10.73 14.70
C SER A 93 -10.95 9.66 13.62
N LEU A 94 -10.63 8.39 13.98
CA LEU A 94 -10.84 7.22 13.11
C LEU A 94 -12.31 7.11 12.68
N GLU A 95 -13.23 7.31 13.60
CA GLU A 95 -14.67 7.29 13.32
C GLU A 95 -15.05 8.32 12.24
N SER A 96 -14.51 9.55 12.33
CA SER A 96 -14.75 10.58 11.32
C SER A 96 -14.22 10.17 9.95
N VAL A 97 -13.01 9.61 9.88
CA VAL A 97 -12.42 9.15 8.61
C VAL A 97 -13.27 8.06 7.99
N VAL A 98 -13.65 7.03 8.75
CA VAL A 98 -14.44 5.90 8.24
C VAL A 98 -15.84 6.36 7.85
N THR A 99 -16.48 7.21 8.65
CA THR A 99 -17.82 7.77 8.37
C THR A 99 -17.82 8.57 7.07
N GLU A 100 -16.90 9.52 6.92
CA GLU A 100 -16.83 10.36 5.71
C GLU A 100 -16.44 9.54 4.47
N SER A 101 -15.56 8.56 4.62
CA SER A 101 -15.21 7.65 3.53
C SER A 101 -16.39 6.79 3.10
N ALA A 102 -17.16 6.25 4.06
CA ALA A 102 -18.37 5.49 3.76
C ALA A 102 -19.41 6.36 3.04
N ARG A 103 -19.63 7.58 3.52
CA ARG A 103 -20.53 8.56 2.88
C ARG A 103 -20.09 8.90 1.45
N ALA A 104 -18.80 9.18 1.25
CA ALA A 104 -18.23 9.47 -0.06
C ALA A 104 -18.36 8.30 -1.04
N ALA A 105 -18.34 7.07 -0.54
CA ALA A 105 -18.55 5.85 -1.32
C ALA A 105 -20.04 5.46 -1.47
N GLY A 106 -20.99 6.27 -0.97
CA GLY A 106 -22.43 5.98 -1.01
C GLY A 106 -22.86 4.80 -0.14
N ARG A 107 -22.06 4.46 0.89
CA ARG A 107 -22.35 3.39 1.85
C ARG A 107 -23.04 3.93 3.11
N SER A 108 -23.75 3.05 3.85
CA SER A 108 -24.30 3.40 5.16
C SER A 108 -23.19 3.82 6.12
N THR A 109 -23.50 4.80 6.95
CA THR A 109 -22.66 5.26 8.07
C THR A 109 -23.13 4.73 9.42
N ASP A 110 -24.19 3.92 9.43
CA ASP A 110 -24.70 3.30 10.65
C ASP A 110 -23.72 2.24 11.16
N GLY A 111 -23.52 2.19 12.46
CA GLY A 111 -22.68 1.16 13.09
C GLY A 111 -21.18 1.31 12.85
N VAL A 112 -20.67 2.48 12.43
CA VAL A 112 -19.22 2.68 12.17
C VAL A 112 -18.38 2.38 13.42
N ASN A 113 -18.85 2.78 14.61
CA ASN A 113 -18.11 2.52 15.83
C ASN A 113 -18.06 1.02 16.15
N GLU A 114 -19.14 0.29 15.93
CA GLU A 114 -19.19 -1.17 16.07
C GLU A 114 -18.25 -1.87 15.10
N VAL A 115 -18.15 -1.39 13.87
CA VAL A 115 -17.18 -1.90 12.89
C VAL A 115 -15.75 -1.65 13.37
N LEU A 116 -15.42 -0.45 13.85
CA LEU A 116 -14.09 -0.13 14.36
C LEU A 116 -13.70 -1.00 15.55
N VAL A 117 -14.62 -1.22 16.51
CA VAL A 117 -14.41 -2.11 17.65
C VAL A 117 -14.18 -3.55 17.19
N ALA A 118 -14.98 -4.04 16.26
CA ALA A 118 -14.82 -5.39 15.72
C ALA A 118 -13.47 -5.59 15.02
N GLU A 119 -13.04 -4.63 14.20
CA GLU A 119 -11.73 -4.66 13.54
C GLU A 119 -10.58 -4.57 14.56
N ALA A 120 -10.71 -3.73 15.59
CA ALA A 120 -9.71 -3.64 16.66
C ALA A 120 -9.51 -5.00 17.37
N ILE A 121 -10.59 -5.70 17.66
CA ILE A 121 -10.55 -7.04 18.26
C ILE A 121 -9.84 -8.04 17.34
N ARG A 122 -10.15 -8.04 16.04
CA ARG A 122 -9.54 -8.95 15.05
C ARG A 122 -8.01 -8.84 14.99
N ILE A 123 -7.46 -7.64 15.14
CA ILE A 123 -6.02 -7.38 15.02
C ILE A 123 -5.31 -7.19 16.37
N GLY A 124 -6.03 -7.39 17.50
CA GLY A 124 -5.46 -7.17 18.84
C GLY A 124 -5.04 -5.70 19.07
N PHE A 125 -5.79 -4.74 18.50
CA PHE A 125 -5.57 -3.32 18.72
C PHE A 125 -6.37 -2.85 19.92
N ASP A 126 -5.71 -2.13 20.85
CA ASP A 126 -6.34 -1.66 22.08
C ASP A 126 -7.41 -0.60 21.76
N ASP A 127 -8.63 -0.80 22.23
CA ASP A 127 -9.79 0.04 21.97
C ASP A 127 -9.63 1.48 22.48
N ARG A 128 -8.79 1.71 23.50
CA ARG A 128 -8.44 3.07 23.99
C ARG A 128 -7.86 3.95 22.88
N PHE A 129 -7.27 3.37 21.83
CA PHE A 129 -6.71 4.10 20.71
C PHE A 129 -7.78 4.55 19.69
N LEU A 130 -8.96 3.92 19.68
CA LEU A 130 -10.06 4.28 18.78
C LEU A 130 -10.58 5.70 19.02
N ALA A 131 -10.49 6.18 20.26
CA ALA A 131 -10.91 7.53 20.63
C ALA A 131 -9.86 8.62 20.30
N ARG A 132 -8.65 8.22 19.89
CA ARG A 132 -7.58 9.18 19.55
C ARG A 132 -7.69 9.69 18.12
N PRO A 133 -7.13 10.88 17.85
CA PRO A 133 -6.92 11.30 16.46
C PRO A 133 -6.03 10.31 15.71
N VAL A 134 -6.25 10.22 14.40
CA VAL A 134 -5.56 9.25 13.53
C VAL A 134 -4.04 9.31 13.71
N ASN A 135 -3.44 8.21 14.10
CA ASN A 135 -2.01 8.00 14.29
C ASN A 135 -1.31 8.89 15.34
N VAL A 136 -2.02 9.77 16.04
CA VAL A 136 -1.44 10.66 17.04
C VAL A 136 -1.02 9.88 18.29
N ASP A 137 0.22 10.08 18.73
CA ASP A 137 0.83 9.42 19.89
C ASP A 137 0.81 7.87 19.80
N LEU A 138 0.83 7.31 18.61
CA LEU A 138 1.00 5.90 18.36
C LEU A 138 2.46 5.57 18.06
N SER A 139 2.96 4.45 18.58
CA SER A 139 4.23 3.86 18.19
C SER A 139 4.20 3.40 16.72
N GLY A 140 5.34 3.12 16.12
CA GLY A 140 5.42 2.64 14.73
C GLY A 140 4.56 1.39 14.49
N GLY A 141 4.64 0.40 15.38
CA GLY A 141 3.82 -0.81 15.28
C GLY A 141 2.32 -0.57 15.48
N GLU A 142 1.94 0.34 16.39
CA GLU A 142 0.53 0.73 16.57
C GLU A 142 0.00 1.46 15.34
N LYS A 143 0.79 2.33 14.69
CA LYS A 143 0.42 2.99 13.43
C LYS A 143 0.16 1.96 12.32
N LYS A 144 0.99 0.93 12.20
CA LYS A 144 0.79 -0.15 11.22
C LYS A 144 -0.47 -0.98 11.49
N ARG A 145 -0.73 -1.32 12.76
CA ARG A 145 -1.99 -1.95 13.15
C ARG A 145 -3.20 -1.05 12.85
N ASN A 146 -3.07 0.25 13.08
CA ASN A 146 -4.12 1.22 12.73
C ASN A 146 -4.39 1.27 11.22
N GLU A 147 -3.37 1.17 10.36
CA GLU A 147 -3.55 1.05 8.91
C GLU A 147 -4.35 -0.22 8.54
N ALA A 148 -4.02 -1.37 9.15
CA ALA A 148 -4.75 -2.62 8.94
C ALA A 148 -6.21 -2.52 9.43
N LEU A 149 -6.45 -1.86 10.57
CA LEU A 149 -7.79 -1.59 11.09
C LEU A 149 -8.59 -0.73 10.09
N MET A 150 -8.00 0.36 9.62
CA MET A 150 -8.66 1.22 8.62
C MET A 150 -8.96 0.46 7.33
N MET A 151 -8.04 -0.37 6.84
CA MET A 151 -8.28 -1.22 5.67
C MET A 151 -9.52 -2.12 5.89
N GLY A 152 -9.60 -2.80 7.04
CA GLY A 152 -10.74 -3.65 7.36
C GLY A 152 -12.06 -2.87 7.46
N ALA A 153 -12.05 -1.71 8.12
CA ALA A 153 -13.24 -0.87 8.29
C ALA A 153 -13.70 -0.22 6.96
N LEU A 154 -12.77 0.19 6.12
CA LEU A 154 -13.05 0.85 4.84
C LEU A 154 -13.47 -0.14 3.74
N ARG A 155 -13.08 -1.42 3.84
CA ARG A 155 -13.37 -2.49 2.86
C ARG A 155 -13.09 -2.03 1.42
N PRO A 156 -11.83 -1.69 1.08
CA PRO A 156 -11.47 -1.33 -0.28
C PRO A 156 -11.57 -2.52 -1.22
N LYS A 157 -11.60 -2.28 -2.53
CA LYS A 157 -11.53 -3.34 -3.55
C LYS A 157 -10.10 -3.84 -3.74
N TYR A 158 -9.13 -2.93 -3.65
CA TYR A 158 -7.72 -3.23 -3.77
C TYR A 158 -6.91 -2.47 -2.72
N ALA A 159 -5.91 -3.12 -2.16
CA ALA A 159 -4.96 -2.53 -1.22
C ALA A 159 -3.54 -2.62 -1.73
N VAL A 160 -2.81 -1.51 -1.68
CA VAL A 160 -1.35 -1.48 -1.82
C VAL A 160 -0.76 -1.36 -0.43
N LEU A 161 0.03 -2.34 0.00
CA LEU A 161 0.59 -2.45 1.34
C LEU A 161 2.10 -2.19 1.27
N ASP A 162 2.52 -0.95 1.51
CA ASP A 162 3.93 -0.56 1.43
C ASP A 162 4.60 -0.73 2.79
N GLU A 163 5.38 -1.80 2.94
CA GLU A 163 6.12 -2.18 4.15
C GLU A 163 5.23 -2.19 5.43
N ILE A 164 4.03 -2.77 5.34
CA ILE A 164 3.09 -2.84 6.48
C ILE A 164 3.68 -3.68 7.63
N ASP A 165 4.63 -4.57 7.33
CA ASP A 165 5.32 -5.45 8.26
C ASP A 165 6.41 -4.75 9.07
N SER A 166 6.83 -3.55 8.67
CA SER A 166 7.94 -2.84 9.33
C SER A 166 7.56 -2.39 10.75
N GLY A 167 8.39 -2.73 11.73
CA GLY A 167 8.21 -2.32 13.13
C GLY A 167 7.12 -3.08 13.90
N LEU A 168 6.54 -4.15 13.33
CA LEU A 168 5.65 -5.06 14.03
C LEU A 168 6.46 -6.14 14.76
N ASP A 169 6.02 -6.50 15.97
CA ASP A 169 6.44 -7.75 16.62
C ASP A 169 5.77 -8.96 15.96
N VAL A 170 6.19 -10.17 16.34
CA VAL A 170 5.74 -11.42 15.71
C VAL A 170 4.23 -11.60 15.82
N ASP A 171 3.65 -11.30 16.99
CA ASP A 171 2.22 -11.49 17.24
C ASP A 171 1.39 -10.46 16.45
N ALA A 172 1.84 -9.20 16.42
CA ALA A 172 1.19 -8.15 15.65
C ALA A 172 1.27 -8.41 14.15
N LEU A 173 2.42 -8.88 13.64
CA LEU A 173 2.59 -9.28 12.25
C LEU A 173 1.61 -10.39 11.88
N ALA A 174 1.52 -11.44 12.70
CA ALA A 174 0.60 -12.54 12.47
C ALA A 174 -0.88 -12.08 12.48
N ALA A 175 -1.26 -11.18 13.39
CA ALA A 175 -2.62 -10.64 13.44
C ALA A 175 -2.96 -9.78 12.22
N VAL A 176 -2.07 -8.88 11.82
CA VAL A 176 -2.24 -8.03 10.64
C VAL A 176 -2.30 -8.86 9.35
N SER A 177 -1.37 -9.81 9.19
CA SER A 177 -1.33 -10.69 8.00
C SER A 177 -2.60 -11.53 7.89
N ARG A 178 -3.05 -12.13 9.01
CA ARG A 178 -4.30 -12.89 9.05
C ARG A 178 -5.49 -12.00 8.66
N ARG A 179 -5.57 -10.77 9.17
CA ARG A 179 -6.67 -9.86 8.82
C ARG A 179 -6.67 -9.50 7.33
N ILE A 180 -5.48 -9.33 6.72
CA ILE A 180 -5.37 -9.11 5.28
C ILE A 180 -5.86 -10.35 4.52
N GLN A 181 -5.42 -11.54 4.92
CA GLN A 181 -5.85 -12.81 4.33
C GLN A 181 -7.37 -12.98 4.43
N GLU A 182 -7.96 -12.75 5.61
CA GLU A 182 -9.42 -12.79 5.78
C GLU A 182 -10.13 -11.81 4.83
N ALA A 183 -9.59 -10.60 4.60
CA ALA A 183 -10.18 -9.64 3.67
C ALA A 183 -10.13 -10.11 2.21
N THR A 184 -9.10 -10.85 1.82
CA THR A 184 -9.02 -11.44 0.47
C THR A 184 -10.08 -12.52 0.29
N GLU A 185 -10.32 -13.34 1.30
CA GLU A 185 -11.26 -14.46 1.27
C GLU A 185 -12.72 -14.01 1.45
N GLU A 186 -12.98 -13.12 2.44
CA GLU A 186 -14.33 -12.69 2.81
C GLU A 186 -14.87 -11.58 1.89
N ASP A 187 -14.03 -10.58 1.55
CA ASP A 187 -14.42 -9.37 0.84
C ASP A 187 -13.93 -9.34 -0.63
N GLY A 188 -13.12 -10.32 -1.04
CA GLY A 188 -12.50 -10.35 -2.36
C GLY A 188 -11.45 -9.26 -2.56
N LEU A 189 -10.76 -8.82 -1.49
CA LEU A 189 -9.74 -7.81 -1.56
C LEU A 189 -8.57 -8.25 -2.45
N GLY A 190 -8.28 -7.51 -3.52
CA GLY A 190 -7.04 -7.68 -4.29
C GLY A 190 -5.88 -6.96 -3.58
N VAL A 191 -4.75 -7.64 -3.39
CA VAL A 191 -3.63 -7.09 -2.61
C VAL A 191 -2.36 -6.99 -3.46
N LEU A 192 -1.71 -5.82 -3.44
CA LEU A 192 -0.33 -5.62 -3.86
C LEU A 192 0.51 -5.36 -2.62
N ALA A 193 1.19 -6.39 -2.11
CA ALA A 193 2.08 -6.28 -0.97
C ALA A 193 3.51 -5.92 -1.41
N ILE A 194 4.13 -4.96 -0.75
CA ILE A 194 5.54 -4.62 -0.86
C ILE A 194 6.16 -4.91 0.50
N PRO A 195 6.58 -6.17 0.77
CA PRO A 195 7.11 -6.55 2.07
C PRO A 195 8.50 -5.98 2.30
N HIS A 196 8.82 -5.67 3.56
CA HIS A 196 10.18 -5.40 3.98
C HIS A 196 10.95 -6.71 4.20
N PHE A 197 10.29 -7.69 4.81
CA PHE A 197 10.80 -9.04 5.05
C PHE A 197 9.83 -10.09 4.51
N SER A 198 10.36 -11.24 4.12
CA SER A 198 9.56 -12.39 3.65
C SER A 198 8.62 -12.96 4.70
N ARG A 199 8.85 -12.71 6.00
CA ARG A 199 7.96 -13.16 7.08
C ARG A 199 6.49 -12.76 6.90
N LEU A 200 6.22 -11.62 6.26
CA LEU A 200 4.86 -11.25 5.88
C LEU A 200 4.27 -12.33 4.95
N LEU A 201 5.06 -12.83 4.01
CA LEU A 201 4.64 -13.78 2.99
C LEU A 201 4.49 -15.23 3.52
N GLU A 202 5.06 -15.56 4.69
CA GLU A 202 4.85 -16.85 5.36
C GLU A 202 3.39 -16.98 5.89
N VAL A 203 2.74 -15.85 6.21
CA VAL A 203 1.37 -15.82 6.72
C VAL A 203 0.40 -15.34 5.64
N LEU A 204 0.82 -14.36 4.84
CA LEU A 204 0.08 -13.84 3.71
C LEU A 204 0.53 -14.61 2.46
N GLU A 205 -0.04 -15.78 2.25
CA GLU A 205 0.31 -16.68 1.15
C GLU A 205 0.07 -16.01 -0.21
N PRO A 206 1.12 -15.50 -0.91
CA PRO A 206 0.91 -14.79 -2.16
C PRO A 206 0.60 -15.75 -3.30
N ASP A 207 -0.37 -15.40 -4.15
CA ASP A 207 -0.64 -16.11 -5.41
C ASP A 207 0.50 -15.91 -6.41
N ARG A 208 1.13 -14.72 -6.36
CA ARG A 208 2.26 -14.39 -7.23
C ARG A 208 3.29 -13.50 -6.54
N VAL A 209 4.55 -13.76 -6.88
CA VAL A 209 5.70 -12.93 -6.49
C VAL A 209 6.32 -12.33 -7.73
N HIS A 210 6.56 -11.01 -7.70
CA HIS A 210 7.20 -10.26 -8.77
C HIS A 210 8.51 -9.66 -8.27
N VAL A 211 9.58 -9.79 -9.03
CA VAL A 211 10.88 -9.22 -8.66
C VAL A 211 11.12 -7.95 -9.46
N LEU A 212 11.05 -6.83 -8.76
CA LEU A 212 11.30 -5.49 -9.29
C LEU A 212 12.77 -5.12 -9.07
N ALA A 213 13.46 -4.76 -10.13
CA ALA A 213 14.82 -4.21 -10.07
C ALA A 213 14.98 -3.13 -11.13
N ARG A 214 15.68 -2.05 -10.80
CA ARG A 214 15.94 -0.91 -11.71
C ARG A 214 14.67 -0.44 -12.44
N GLY A 215 13.56 -0.33 -11.70
CA GLY A 215 12.27 0.14 -12.24
C GLY A 215 11.55 -0.82 -13.18
N ARG A 216 11.97 -2.08 -13.31
CA ARG A 216 11.35 -3.10 -14.17
C ARG A 216 11.03 -4.36 -13.41
N ILE A 217 9.96 -5.05 -13.80
CA ILE A 217 9.71 -6.42 -13.35
C ILE A 217 10.57 -7.34 -14.22
N HIS A 218 11.54 -8.00 -13.58
CA HIS A 218 12.47 -8.91 -14.26
C HIS A 218 11.97 -10.35 -14.31
N THR A 219 11.28 -10.78 -13.27
CA THR A 219 10.72 -12.12 -13.22
C THR A 219 9.45 -12.13 -12.35
N SER A 220 8.59 -13.10 -12.61
CA SER A 220 7.37 -13.33 -11.84
C SER A 220 7.18 -14.85 -11.70
N GLY A 221 6.76 -15.29 -10.53
CA GLY A 221 6.55 -16.71 -10.22
C GLY A 221 5.49 -16.91 -9.16
N GLY A 222 5.39 -18.11 -8.65
CA GLY A 222 4.59 -18.45 -7.48
C GLY A 222 5.32 -18.12 -6.16
N PRO A 223 4.79 -18.59 -5.03
CA PRO A 223 5.40 -18.37 -3.70
C PRO A 223 6.85 -18.84 -3.60
N GLU A 224 7.22 -19.89 -4.33
CA GLU A 224 8.56 -20.46 -4.38
C GLU A 224 9.64 -19.45 -4.81
N LEU A 225 9.26 -18.41 -5.55
CA LEU A 225 10.20 -17.36 -5.94
C LEU A 225 10.65 -16.52 -4.73
N ALA A 226 9.81 -16.36 -3.71
CA ALA A 226 10.20 -15.66 -2.48
C ALA A 226 11.24 -16.49 -1.70
N GLU A 227 11.05 -17.82 -1.61
CA GLU A 227 12.00 -18.73 -0.96
C GLU A 227 13.35 -18.74 -1.70
N GLN A 228 13.31 -18.75 -3.04
CA GLN A 228 14.53 -18.67 -3.86
C GLN A 228 15.28 -17.37 -3.62
N LEU A 229 14.57 -16.23 -3.54
CA LEU A 229 15.18 -14.93 -3.24
C LEU A 229 15.83 -14.89 -1.85
N GLU A 230 15.27 -15.59 -0.86
CA GLU A 230 15.89 -15.71 0.46
C GLU A 230 17.16 -16.55 0.43
N ALA A 231 17.13 -17.65 -0.28
CA ALA A 231 18.25 -18.59 -0.35
C ALA A 231 19.42 -18.02 -1.17
N GLU A 232 19.16 -17.40 -2.32
CA GLU A 232 20.17 -17.00 -3.29
C GLU A 232 20.45 -15.48 -3.29
N GLY A 233 19.55 -14.68 -2.70
CA GLY A 233 19.57 -13.22 -2.77
C GLY A 233 19.22 -12.67 -4.15
N TYR A 234 19.00 -11.37 -4.24
CA TYR A 234 18.62 -10.71 -5.51
C TYR A 234 19.69 -10.86 -6.60
N VAL A 235 20.97 -10.84 -6.22
CA VAL A 235 22.07 -10.99 -7.18
C VAL A 235 22.13 -12.44 -7.71
N GLY A 236 21.84 -13.43 -6.86
CA GLY A 236 21.77 -14.84 -7.28
C GLY A 236 20.67 -15.06 -8.33
N VAL A 237 19.48 -14.50 -8.09
CA VAL A 237 18.31 -14.68 -8.98
C VAL A 237 18.40 -13.81 -10.24
N LEU A 238 18.89 -12.57 -10.13
CA LEU A 238 18.84 -11.56 -11.20
C LEU A 238 20.20 -11.17 -11.80
N GLY A 239 21.31 -11.76 -11.29
CA GLY A 239 22.65 -11.33 -11.69
C GLY A 239 22.90 -9.86 -11.38
N GLU A 240 23.52 -9.12 -12.30
CA GLU A 240 23.84 -7.69 -12.12
C GLU A 240 22.61 -6.81 -11.90
N ALA A 241 21.42 -7.18 -12.40
CA ALA A 241 20.19 -6.44 -12.18
C ALA A 241 19.75 -6.46 -10.70
N GLY A 242 20.14 -7.48 -9.93
CA GLY A 242 19.87 -7.62 -8.50
C GLY A 242 20.74 -6.72 -7.61
N THR A 243 21.74 -6.03 -8.17
CA THR A 243 22.58 -5.12 -7.40
C THR A 243 21.80 -3.86 -7.01
N PRO A 244 21.78 -3.49 -5.70
CA PRO A 244 21.13 -2.27 -5.25
C PRO A 244 21.66 -1.02 -5.98
N VAL A 245 20.75 -0.14 -6.38
CA VAL A 245 21.09 1.15 -7.00
C VAL A 245 20.77 2.26 -6.01
N ALA A 246 21.73 3.15 -5.78
CA ALA A 246 21.47 4.36 -5.01
C ALA A 246 20.52 5.25 -5.82
N LEU A 247 19.35 5.57 -5.24
CA LEU A 247 18.48 6.59 -5.81
C LEU A 247 19.21 7.95 -5.77
N PRO A 248 19.02 8.83 -6.79
CA PRO A 248 19.61 10.15 -6.79
C PRO A 248 19.27 10.90 -5.50
N LEU A 249 20.28 11.52 -4.88
CA LEU A 249 20.10 12.39 -3.72
C LEU A 249 19.17 13.55 -4.09
N GLY A 250 17.96 13.54 -3.58
CA GLY A 250 16.88 14.49 -3.89
C GLY A 250 15.49 13.88 -3.78
N ILE A 251 15.37 12.55 -3.82
CA ILE A 251 14.13 11.84 -3.50
C ILE A 251 14.15 11.55 -1.97
N THR A 252 14.29 12.60 -1.18
CA THR A 252 14.14 12.47 0.27
C THR A 252 12.66 12.34 0.60
N HIS A 253 12.33 11.45 1.52
CA HIS A 253 10.99 11.19 2.07
C HIS A 253 10.33 12.42 2.76
N GLN A 254 10.82 13.64 2.56
CA GLN A 254 10.42 14.86 3.23
C GLN A 254 9.49 15.77 2.44
N ALA A 255 8.60 15.25 1.63
CA ALA A 255 7.39 16.00 1.28
C ALA A 255 6.26 15.44 2.15
N GLY A 256 6.12 15.96 3.34
CA GLY A 256 4.94 15.78 4.16
C GLY A 256 3.71 16.23 3.36
N PHE A 257 2.56 15.64 3.62
CA PHE A 257 1.25 16.06 3.07
C PHE A 257 0.88 17.52 3.44
N GLY A 258 1.80 18.31 4.04
CA GLY A 258 1.59 19.66 4.55
C GLY A 258 1.81 20.80 3.57
N ASP A 259 2.43 20.57 2.40
CA ASP A 259 2.76 21.65 1.45
C ASP A 259 1.92 21.62 0.15
N ALA A 260 0.73 21.07 0.19
CA ALA A 260 -0.23 21.30 -0.88
C ALA A 260 -0.89 22.69 -0.66
N PRO A 261 -0.90 23.60 -1.65
CA PRO A 261 -1.59 24.88 -1.53
C PRO A 261 -3.11 24.65 -1.59
N PHE A 262 -3.73 24.43 -0.43
CA PHE A 262 -5.18 24.57 -0.25
C PHE A 262 -5.55 26.03 0.09
N ALA A 263 -4.95 27.00 -0.58
CA ALA A 263 -5.11 28.41 -0.21
C ALA A 263 -5.82 29.28 -1.24
N ASP A 264 -6.43 28.75 -2.31
CA ASP A 264 -7.09 29.66 -3.28
C ASP A 264 -8.33 29.09 -3.99
N SER A 265 -9.28 28.50 -3.26
CA SER A 265 -10.61 28.23 -3.87
C SER A 265 -11.77 28.29 -2.89
N LEU A 266 -11.79 29.31 -2.01
CA LEU A 266 -12.98 29.79 -1.30
C LEU A 266 -13.03 31.32 -1.44
N ALA A 267 -13.38 31.80 -2.62
CA ALA A 267 -13.90 33.14 -2.88
C ALA A 267 -15.13 33.02 -3.79
#